data_a4e387147f1ee3ec3a98e72ad8e4e6fe
#
_entry.id   a4e387147f1ee3ec3a98e72ad8e4e6fe
#
_cell.length_a   1.000
_cell.length_b   1.000
_cell.length_c   1.000
_cell.angle_alpha   90.00
_cell.angle_beta   90.00
_cell.angle_gamma   90.00
#
_symmetry.space_group_name_H-M   'P 1'
#
loop_
_entity.id
_entity.type
_entity.pdbx_description
1 polymer ?
#
loop_
_entity_poly.entity_id
_entity_poly.type
_entity_poly.pdbx_seq_one_letter_code
_entity_poly.pdbx_strand_id
1 'polypeptide(L)'
;MEKKSFISIVDNYFNRFNSRSKIIDKAVSSTLSIVVVIPSFNEKDVVGSVQSLLSCVVSGFSVEIIVVVNHPENSSKEVVDLSLKNIIDLNILSKNNNSKNTSVLPIYIPDLAIKHAGVGWARKI
;
A
#
# COMPACT_ATOMS: atom_id res chain seq x y z
N MET A 1 -33.68 -9.38 -12.41
CA MET A 1 -32.36 -8.75 -12.55
C MET A 1 -31.33 -9.67 -11.90
N GLU A 2 -30.46 -10.24 -12.68
CA GLU A 2 -29.42 -11.11 -12.14
C GLU A 2 -28.40 -10.31 -11.35
N LYS A 3 -28.06 -10.77 -10.14
CA LYS A 3 -26.95 -10.21 -9.37
C LYS A 3 -25.64 -10.66 -10.01
N LYS A 4 -24.85 -9.75 -10.53
CA LYS A 4 -23.49 -10.07 -10.95
C LYS A 4 -22.69 -10.56 -9.76
N SER A 5 -21.94 -11.66 -9.93
CA SER A 5 -21.05 -12.14 -8.89
C SER A 5 -19.93 -11.11 -8.62
N PHE A 6 -19.41 -11.08 -7.41
CA PHE A 6 -18.27 -10.24 -7.05
C PHE A 6 -17.07 -10.45 -7.99
N ILE A 7 -16.77 -11.70 -8.32
CA ILE A 7 -15.67 -12.06 -9.23
C ILE A 7 -15.89 -11.43 -10.62
N SER A 8 -17.11 -11.50 -11.16
CA SER A 8 -17.46 -10.89 -12.46
C SER A 8 -17.23 -9.37 -12.46
N ILE A 9 -17.57 -8.69 -11.37
CA ILE A 9 -17.36 -7.24 -11.22
C ILE A 9 -15.88 -6.92 -11.22
N VAL A 10 -15.08 -7.69 -10.48
CA VAL A 10 -13.62 -7.50 -10.39
C VAL A 10 -12.96 -7.73 -11.75
N ASP A 11 -13.32 -8.79 -12.45
CA ASP A 11 -12.78 -9.10 -13.78
C ASP A 11 -13.12 -8.00 -14.79
N ASN A 12 -14.35 -7.49 -14.78
CA ASN A 12 -14.74 -6.36 -15.63
C ASN A 12 -13.91 -5.10 -15.33
N TYR A 13 -13.64 -4.82 -14.06
CA TYR A 13 -12.81 -3.69 -13.68
C TYR A 13 -11.39 -3.82 -14.24
N PHE A 14 -10.73 -4.96 -14.05
CA PHE A 14 -9.37 -5.19 -14.53
C PHE A 14 -9.28 -5.16 -16.05
N ASN A 15 -10.26 -5.75 -16.76
CA ASN A 15 -10.29 -5.73 -18.20
C ASN A 15 -10.49 -4.32 -18.77
N ARG A 16 -11.34 -3.51 -18.12
CA ARG A 16 -11.68 -2.16 -18.59
C ARG A 16 -10.58 -1.15 -18.29
N PHE A 17 -9.96 -1.21 -17.12
CA PHE A 17 -9.03 -0.19 -16.63
C PHE A 17 -7.56 -0.58 -16.74
N ASN A 18 -7.27 -1.76 -17.27
CA ASN A 18 -5.91 -2.22 -17.56
C ASN A 18 -4.95 -2.00 -16.38
N SER A 19 -5.34 -2.46 -15.20
CA SER A 19 -4.56 -2.35 -13.99
C SER A 19 -3.33 -3.24 -14.00
N ARG A 20 -2.34 -2.92 -13.15
CA ARG A 20 -1.19 -3.79 -12.91
C ARG A 20 -1.64 -5.17 -12.43
N SER A 21 -0.81 -6.18 -12.69
CA SER A 21 -0.99 -7.50 -12.10
C SER A 21 -0.90 -7.45 -10.58
N LYS A 22 -1.43 -8.48 -9.94
CA LYS A 22 -1.41 -8.60 -8.48
C LYS A 22 0.01 -8.47 -7.92
N ILE A 23 0.19 -7.54 -6.99
CA ILE A 23 1.47 -7.26 -6.33
C ILE A 23 1.59 -7.97 -4.99
N ILE A 24 0.47 -8.10 -4.27
CA ILE A 24 0.43 -8.68 -2.93
C ILE A 24 -0.04 -10.12 -3.02
N ASP A 25 0.84 -11.05 -2.63
CA ASP A 25 0.51 -12.48 -2.57
C ASP A 25 0.05 -12.93 -1.19
N LYS A 26 0.17 -12.08 -0.18
CA LYS A 26 -0.24 -12.42 1.17
C LYS A 26 -1.75 -12.67 1.22
N ALA A 27 -2.14 -13.79 1.83
CA ALA A 27 -3.55 -14.08 2.06
C ALA A 27 -4.19 -13.06 3.01
N VAL A 28 -5.41 -12.66 2.70
CA VAL A 28 -6.18 -11.77 3.56
C VAL A 28 -6.59 -12.53 4.81
N SER A 29 -6.37 -11.92 5.99
CA SER A 29 -6.84 -12.49 7.24
C SER A 29 -8.36 -12.61 7.25
N SER A 30 -8.90 -13.75 7.72
CA SER A 30 -10.34 -13.95 7.86
C SER A 30 -10.99 -12.98 8.87
N THR A 31 -10.18 -12.38 9.74
CA THR A 31 -10.63 -11.43 10.75
C THR A 31 -10.36 -9.97 10.36
N LEU A 32 -9.90 -9.71 9.15
CA LEU A 32 -9.58 -8.37 8.67
C LEU A 32 -10.82 -7.48 8.67
N SER A 33 -10.74 -6.36 9.39
CA SER A 33 -11.83 -5.39 9.52
C SER A 33 -11.59 -4.12 8.71
N ILE A 34 -10.34 -3.66 8.67
CA ILE A 34 -9.97 -2.36 8.07
C ILE A 34 -8.68 -2.52 7.27
N VAL A 35 -8.67 -1.96 6.07
CA VAL A 35 -7.46 -1.78 5.27
C VAL A 35 -7.21 -0.29 5.12
N VAL A 36 -6.02 0.16 5.50
CA VAL A 36 -5.58 1.55 5.30
C VAL A 36 -4.51 1.56 4.22
N VAL A 37 -4.74 2.33 3.17
CA VAL A 37 -3.77 2.50 2.09
C VAL A 37 -3.16 3.88 2.17
N ILE A 38 -1.84 3.95 2.30
CA ILE A 38 -1.09 5.20 2.39
C ILE A 38 -0.22 5.34 1.14
N PRO A 39 -0.59 6.20 0.20
CA PRO A 39 0.31 6.54 -0.90
C PRO A 39 1.41 7.47 -0.37
N SER A 40 2.66 7.15 -0.67
CA SER A 40 3.82 7.91 -0.22
C SER A 40 4.72 8.26 -1.39
N PHE A 41 4.89 9.55 -1.61
CA PHE A 41 5.81 10.11 -2.60
C PHE A 41 6.68 11.18 -1.93
N ASN A 42 7.99 10.95 -1.92
CA ASN A 42 8.97 11.91 -1.40
C ASN A 42 8.64 12.40 0.03
N GLU A 43 8.09 11.52 0.85
CA GLU A 43 7.71 11.84 2.23
C GLU A 43 8.88 11.63 3.19
N LYS A 44 9.16 12.63 4.00
CA LYS A 44 10.27 12.57 4.96
C LYS A 44 9.95 11.74 6.21
N ASP A 45 8.69 11.64 6.59
CA ASP A 45 8.27 11.02 7.85
C ASP A 45 7.07 10.06 7.68
N VAL A 46 7.13 9.21 6.67
CA VAL A 46 6.09 8.19 6.47
C VAL A 46 6.08 7.17 7.62
N VAL A 47 7.24 6.86 8.17
CA VAL A 47 7.37 5.93 9.32
C VAL A 47 6.64 6.48 10.54
N GLY A 48 6.81 7.77 10.85
CA GLY A 48 6.10 8.43 11.94
C GLY A 48 4.58 8.39 11.76
N SER A 49 4.10 8.56 10.54
CA SER A 49 2.67 8.46 10.22
C SER A 49 2.14 7.05 10.49
N VAL A 50 2.87 6.03 10.08
CA VAL A 50 2.49 4.63 10.33
C VAL A 50 2.52 4.29 11.82
N GLN A 51 3.54 4.74 12.54
CA GLN A 51 3.64 4.56 14.00
C GLN A 51 2.44 5.20 14.72
N SER A 52 2.03 6.39 14.29
CA SER A 52 0.85 7.05 14.84
C SER A 52 -0.42 6.24 14.62
N LEU A 53 -0.59 5.66 13.45
CA LEU A 53 -1.72 4.78 13.17
C LEU A 53 -1.69 3.51 14.02
N LEU A 54 -0.53 2.90 14.19
CA LEU A 54 -0.37 1.70 15.02
C LEU A 54 -0.75 1.98 16.48
N SER A 55 -0.47 3.19 16.97
CA SER A 55 -0.83 3.58 18.34
C SER A 55 -2.32 3.84 18.53
N CYS A 56 -3.05 4.07 17.43
CA CYS A 56 -4.50 4.33 17.46
C CYS A 56 -5.34 3.06 17.37
N VAL A 57 -4.74 1.90 17.11
CA VAL A 57 -5.50 0.66 16.90
C VAL A 57 -6.11 0.18 18.22
N VAL A 58 -7.41 -0.05 18.19
CA VAL A 58 -8.19 -0.52 19.33
C VAL A 58 -8.33 -2.04 19.27
N SER A 59 -8.33 -2.70 20.43
CA SER A 59 -8.57 -4.13 20.52
C SER A 59 -9.93 -4.51 19.92
N GLY A 60 -10.01 -5.67 19.27
CA GLY A 60 -11.22 -6.17 18.63
C GLY A 60 -11.30 -5.89 17.13
N PHE A 61 -10.37 -5.10 16.58
CA PHE A 61 -10.28 -4.86 15.14
C PHE A 61 -8.97 -5.42 14.58
N SER A 62 -9.04 -5.95 13.37
CA SER A 62 -7.86 -6.35 12.61
C SER A 62 -7.64 -5.32 11.51
N VAL A 63 -6.45 -4.73 11.47
CA VAL A 63 -6.08 -3.64 10.57
C VAL A 63 -4.86 -4.01 9.77
N GLU A 64 -4.95 -3.83 8.45
CA GLU A 64 -3.80 -3.95 7.55
C GLU A 64 -3.46 -2.57 6.99
N ILE A 65 -2.21 -2.14 7.19
CA ILE A 65 -1.70 -0.87 6.69
C ILE A 65 -0.81 -1.15 5.49
N ILE A 66 -1.25 -0.74 4.31
CA ILE A 66 -0.50 -0.88 3.07
C ILE A 66 0.12 0.48 2.75
N VAL A 67 1.44 0.55 2.72
CA VAL A 67 2.16 1.78 2.37
C VAL A 67 2.75 1.63 0.98
N VAL A 68 2.25 2.40 0.03
CA VAL A 68 2.71 2.39 -1.35
C VAL A 68 3.73 3.50 -1.54
N VAL A 69 5.00 3.17 -1.45
CA VAL A 69 6.11 4.10 -1.72
C VAL A 69 6.36 4.09 -3.22
N ASN A 70 6.06 5.20 -3.86
CA ASN A 70 6.09 5.29 -5.32
C ASN A 70 6.84 6.55 -5.78
N HIS A 71 7.36 6.48 -6.99
CA HIS A 71 7.89 7.66 -7.68
C HIS A 71 7.90 7.41 -9.20
N PRO A 72 7.97 8.48 -10.01
CA PRO A 72 8.13 8.35 -11.45
C PRO A 72 9.43 7.65 -11.83
N GLU A 73 9.44 7.05 -13.01
CA GLU A 73 10.61 6.34 -13.56
C GLU A 73 11.84 7.24 -13.76
N ASN A 74 11.63 8.55 -13.91
CA ASN A 74 12.69 9.54 -14.13
C ASN A 74 13.04 10.36 -12.88
N SER A 75 12.75 9.86 -11.70
CA SER A 75 12.97 10.60 -10.45
C SER A 75 14.44 10.89 -10.19
N SER A 76 14.72 11.99 -9.49
CA SER A 76 16.06 12.36 -9.06
C SER A 76 16.64 11.33 -8.08
N LYS A 77 17.96 11.34 -7.95
CA LYS A 77 18.65 10.47 -6.98
C LYS A 77 18.14 10.71 -5.55
N GLU A 78 17.88 11.95 -5.16
CA GLU A 78 17.37 12.30 -3.84
C GLU A 78 16.03 11.64 -3.55
N VAL A 79 15.11 11.66 -4.52
CA VAL A 79 13.80 11.00 -4.40
C VAL A 79 13.96 9.49 -4.29
N VAL A 80 14.81 8.89 -5.12
CA VAL A 80 15.07 7.45 -5.08
C VAL A 80 15.68 7.04 -3.75
N ASP A 81 16.69 7.77 -3.27
CA ASP A 81 17.36 7.46 -2.00
C ASP A 81 16.42 7.55 -0.81
N LEU A 82 15.57 8.58 -0.77
CA LEU A 82 14.57 8.72 0.28
C LEU A 82 13.53 7.61 0.23
N SER A 83 13.08 7.24 -0.97
CA SER A 83 12.12 6.15 -1.16
C SER A 83 12.69 4.82 -0.69
N LEU A 84 13.92 4.51 -1.04
CA LEU A 84 14.60 3.29 -0.58
C LEU A 84 14.79 3.27 0.93
N LYS A 85 15.18 4.39 1.52
CA LYS A 85 15.28 4.53 2.97
C LYS A 85 13.93 4.26 3.64
N ASN A 86 12.86 4.85 3.13
CA ASN A 86 11.51 4.64 3.65
C ASN A 86 11.10 3.17 3.58
N ILE A 87 11.40 2.49 2.49
CA ILE A 87 11.09 1.05 2.35
C ILE A 87 11.88 0.22 3.36
N ILE A 88 13.14 0.49 3.57
CA ILE A 88 13.96 -0.20 4.57
C ILE A 88 13.37 0.01 5.97
N ASP A 89 13.11 1.26 6.33
CA ASP A 89 12.59 1.61 7.66
C ASP A 89 11.19 1.02 7.90
N LEU A 90 10.33 1.02 6.89
CA LEU A 90 9.00 0.41 6.97
C LEU A 90 9.07 -1.11 7.10
N ASN A 91 10.01 -1.76 6.43
CA ASN A 91 10.21 -3.21 6.59
C ASN A 91 10.70 -3.56 8.00
N ILE A 92 11.58 -2.75 8.58
CA ILE A 92 12.02 -2.92 9.96
C ILE A 92 10.84 -2.75 10.92
N LEU A 93 10.03 -1.72 10.72
CA LEU A 93 8.83 -1.48 11.52
C LEU A 93 7.84 -2.65 11.42
N SER A 94 7.64 -3.18 10.23
CA SER A 94 6.76 -4.32 9.98
C SER A 94 7.23 -5.57 10.74
N LYS A 95 8.54 -5.85 10.71
CA LYS A 95 9.12 -7.01 11.41
C LYS A 95 9.05 -6.86 12.93
N ASN A 96 9.21 -5.65 13.44
CA ASN A 96 9.20 -5.37 14.87
C ASN A 96 7.78 -5.20 15.43
N ASN A 97 6.78 -5.21 14.58
CA ASN A 97 5.39 -5.09 15.01
C ASN A 97 4.89 -6.43 15.55
N ASN A 98 4.76 -6.52 16.87
CA ASN A 98 4.33 -7.72 17.57
C ASN A 98 2.81 -7.82 17.75
N SER A 99 2.05 -6.85 17.29
CA SER A 99 0.60 -6.87 17.39
C SER A 99 0.01 -7.96 16.49
N LYS A 100 -0.88 -8.77 17.05
CA LYS A 100 -1.62 -9.81 16.30
C LYS A 100 -2.73 -9.22 15.42
N ASN A 101 -3.17 -8.00 15.73
CA ASN A 101 -4.32 -7.37 15.09
C ASN A 101 -3.94 -6.34 14.04
N THR A 102 -2.65 -6.05 13.89
CA THR A 102 -2.16 -5.07 12.93
C THR A 102 -1.03 -5.65 12.09
N SER A 103 -1.02 -5.31 10.82
CA SER A 103 0.08 -5.62 9.92
C SER A 103 0.45 -4.39 9.10
N VAL A 104 1.72 -4.24 8.80
CA VAL A 104 2.26 -3.19 7.93
C VAL A 104 2.86 -3.87 6.72
N LEU A 105 2.40 -3.46 5.53
CA LEU A 105 2.84 -4.02 4.27
C LEU A 105 3.38 -2.91 3.37
N PRO A 106 4.72 -2.72 3.33
CA PRO A 106 5.31 -1.76 2.42
C PRO A 106 5.41 -2.32 1.01
N ILE A 107 5.10 -1.48 0.04
CA ILE A 107 5.20 -1.78 -1.39
C ILE A 107 6.03 -0.68 -2.05
N TYR A 108 6.99 -1.06 -2.88
CA TYR A 108 7.83 -0.12 -3.61
C TYR A 108 7.53 -0.15 -5.11
N ILE A 109 7.16 0.99 -5.67
CA ILE A 109 6.86 1.17 -7.08
C ILE A 109 7.73 2.29 -7.64
N PRO A 110 8.91 1.97 -8.20
CA PRO A 110 9.86 2.98 -8.67
C PRO A 110 9.66 3.42 -10.13
N ASP A 111 8.71 2.85 -10.84
CA ASP A 111 8.63 2.88 -12.29
C ASP A 111 7.30 3.42 -12.82
N LEU A 112 6.68 4.34 -12.10
CA LEU A 112 5.46 4.98 -12.60
C LEU A 112 5.76 5.78 -13.87
N ALA A 113 4.97 5.56 -14.91
CA ALA A 113 5.06 6.38 -16.11
C ALA A 113 4.78 7.85 -15.73
N ILE A 114 5.55 8.78 -16.30
CA ILE A 114 5.47 10.21 -15.96
C ILE A 114 4.04 10.74 -16.06
N LYS A 115 3.32 10.37 -17.11
CA LYS A 115 1.93 10.77 -17.35
C LYS A 115 0.94 10.22 -16.32
N HIS A 116 1.34 9.23 -15.54
CA HIS A 116 0.49 8.56 -14.55
C HIS A 116 0.97 8.77 -13.12
N ALA A 117 2.10 9.42 -12.92
CA ALA A 117 2.65 9.64 -11.58
C ALA A 117 1.71 10.50 -10.75
N GLY A 118 1.39 10.03 -9.54
CA GLY A 118 0.53 10.74 -8.61
C GLY A 118 -0.22 9.84 -7.66
N VAL A 119 -0.91 10.46 -6.72
CA VAL A 119 -1.66 9.76 -5.66
C VAL A 119 -2.73 8.82 -6.22
N GLY A 120 -3.38 9.19 -7.30
CA GLY A 120 -4.41 8.37 -7.93
C GLY A 120 -3.88 7.01 -8.40
N TRP A 121 -2.70 6.99 -8.99
CA TRP A 121 -2.06 5.74 -9.40
C TRP A 121 -1.55 4.92 -8.23
N ALA A 122 -0.99 5.56 -7.21
CA ALA A 122 -0.56 4.88 -6.00
C ALA A 122 -1.70 4.12 -5.32
N ARG A 123 -2.89 4.70 -5.30
CA ARG A 123 -4.09 4.06 -4.76
C ARG A 123 -4.62 2.93 -5.64
N LYS A 124 -4.37 3.01 -6.93
CA LYS A 124 -4.85 2.03 -7.91
C LYS A 124 -3.98 0.77 -7.97
N ILE A 125 -2.72 0.88 -7.59
CA ILE A 125 -1.78 -0.23 -7.54
C ILE A 125 -2.19 -1.25 -6.48
#